data_dd8df42512ff36668a71254dba95179a
#
_entry.id   dd8df42512ff36668a71254dba95179a
#
_cell.length_a   1.000
_cell.length_b   1.000
_cell.length_c   1.000
_cell.angle_alpha   90.00
_cell.angle_beta   90.00
_cell.angle_gamma   90.00
#
_symmetry.space_group_name_H-M   'P 1'
#
loop_
_entity.id
_entity.type
_entity.pdbx_description
1 polymer ?
#
loop_
_entity_poly.entity_id
_entity_poly.type
_entity_poly.pdbx_seq_one_letter_code
_entity_poly.pdbx_strand_id
1 'polypeptide(L)'
;VDDPDYERKPVAWVIHLRDKDGLHKVQDNRQKSSRRNGTSAILGRMELVPYQRARTLNDYPFFLVDKAEYVLGFDPAGKRSAEKLKLRANLFRDAIDICAISLNNVAVNAVAQFLLTFPDECDLESWECMKRAVLPSDLFAFAWQGALVHLDPNVRSYWKQLRATESNAVSRFNCLVTGAPLPKPSPFSLIKNLPGGIRSGVGLVSHNSSAFESYGLRGRENAATSRLIAEGSTTALNRLLSANPIDGRGNELSQRCVDVTKDTVLVYWSPSECSKNAVDAIGALIGAERSADPGKFRAAWDGVNCQIDDHSPFFAMTISGSEGRAIVRTWLETTVTEALNNLVSHFDDLRIVRNTDLSKGQLRHPVIPLRVMMDSLTPECGEIPTAAVAEFVHAALAGTVYPRSIAHASLLRERAEPGYPELIESIRRDARASLIKAVYNRRLRLTSSLGGLRPAPEEFDPSIDHAGYVLGTLMAAIARLHTVSTGTMESAVESVFGAASAAPKIVFPRLMARSKFDACRTYPTDSFMPLQVRLKGVVDIIADPFCRPTANFPQRLEWEQQLLFILGYHHMMNWLWLSSAQRREWECRHPDSPLRWFNAQGE
;
A
#
# COMPACT_ATOMS: atom_id res chain seq x y z
N VAL A 1 -16.56 -6.83 18.71
CA VAL A 1 -15.29 -7.53 18.94
C VAL A 1 -15.52 -8.99 18.61
N ASP A 2 -14.76 -9.54 17.64
CA ASP A 2 -14.87 -10.95 17.28
C ASP A 2 -14.47 -11.81 18.49
N ASP A 3 -15.21 -12.89 18.72
CA ASP A 3 -14.97 -13.80 19.84
C ASP A 3 -13.57 -14.43 19.70
N PRO A 4 -12.63 -14.23 20.65
CA PRO A 4 -11.25 -14.72 20.53
C PRO A 4 -11.14 -16.25 20.54
N ASP A 5 -12.21 -16.94 20.93
CA ASP A 5 -12.29 -18.40 20.92
C ASP A 5 -12.79 -18.97 19.58
N TYR A 6 -13.11 -18.08 18.62
CA TYR A 6 -13.58 -18.43 17.29
C TYR A 6 -12.81 -17.67 16.22
N GLU A 7 -12.66 -18.28 15.05
CA GLU A 7 -12.05 -17.68 13.86
C GLU A 7 -12.88 -17.97 12.60
N ARG A 8 -12.72 -17.17 11.56
CA ARG A 8 -13.36 -17.47 10.27
C ARG A 8 -12.45 -18.31 9.40
N LYS A 9 -12.99 -19.45 8.94
CA LYS A 9 -12.31 -20.33 7.99
C LYS A 9 -13.25 -20.81 6.90
N PRO A 10 -12.70 -21.12 5.71
CA PRO A 10 -13.49 -21.72 4.65
C PRO A 10 -13.86 -23.17 5.04
N VAL A 11 -15.14 -23.41 5.26
CA VAL A 11 -15.71 -24.74 5.46
C VAL A 11 -16.22 -25.24 4.12
N ALA A 12 -15.57 -26.27 3.58
CA ALA A 12 -15.87 -26.79 2.25
C ALA A 12 -17.06 -27.77 2.26
N TRP A 13 -17.23 -28.52 3.35
CA TRP A 13 -18.20 -29.57 3.43
C TRP A 13 -18.97 -29.50 4.75
N VAL A 14 -20.31 -29.70 4.67
CA VAL A 14 -21.18 -29.78 5.85
C VAL A 14 -21.85 -31.15 5.87
N ILE A 15 -21.69 -31.87 6.97
CA ILE A 15 -22.33 -33.16 7.23
C ILE A 15 -23.65 -32.89 7.95
N HIS A 16 -24.76 -33.06 7.25
CA HIS A 16 -26.10 -32.99 7.80
C HIS A 16 -26.43 -34.31 8.46
N LEU A 17 -26.62 -34.26 9.78
CA LEU A 17 -26.89 -35.46 10.60
C LEU A 17 -28.37 -35.80 10.55
N ARG A 18 -28.70 -37.03 10.10
CA ARG A 18 -30.07 -37.55 9.97
C ARG A 18 -31.06 -36.52 9.41
N ASP A 19 -30.91 -36.27 8.12
CA ASP A 19 -31.85 -35.41 7.37
C ASP A 19 -33.23 -36.05 7.32
N LYS A 20 -34.20 -35.42 6.69
CA LYS A 20 -35.61 -35.84 6.62
C LYS A 20 -35.82 -37.34 6.28
N ASP A 21 -34.88 -37.93 5.56
CA ASP A 21 -34.86 -39.31 5.12
C ASP A 21 -34.20 -40.28 6.14
N GLY A 22 -33.74 -39.78 7.30
CA GLY A 22 -33.04 -40.54 8.33
C GLY A 22 -31.57 -40.85 8.00
N LEU A 23 -31.07 -40.46 6.84
CA LEU A 23 -29.70 -40.67 6.39
C LEU A 23 -28.83 -39.43 6.66
N HIS A 24 -27.51 -39.68 6.83
CA HIS A 24 -26.50 -38.61 6.89
C HIS A 24 -26.13 -38.17 5.48
N LYS A 25 -26.18 -36.88 5.21
CA LYS A 25 -25.86 -36.30 3.89
C LYS A 25 -24.67 -35.34 3.97
N VAL A 26 -23.82 -35.33 2.94
CA VAL A 26 -22.71 -34.39 2.81
C VAL A 26 -23.05 -33.33 1.76
N GLN A 27 -23.08 -32.09 2.18
CA GLN A 27 -23.35 -30.94 1.33
C GLN A 27 -22.05 -30.26 0.93
N ASP A 28 -21.90 -29.95 -0.37
CA ASP A 28 -20.86 -29.07 -0.89
C ASP A 28 -21.19 -27.62 -0.53
N ASN A 29 -20.36 -27.03 0.31
CA ASN A 29 -20.50 -25.64 0.80
C ASN A 29 -19.51 -24.68 0.13
N ARG A 30 -18.93 -25.09 -1.02
CA ARG A 30 -17.93 -24.28 -1.73
C ARG A 30 -18.58 -23.24 -2.64
N GLN A 31 -17.94 -22.08 -2.74
CA GLN A 31 -18.37 -20.97 -3.59
C GLN A 31 -17.21 -20.36 -4.33
N LYS A 32 -17.48 -19.65 -5.44
CA LYS A 32 -16.47 -18.85 -6.13
C LYS A 32 -16.08 -17.67 -5.24
N SER A 33 -14.79 -17.55 -4.97
CA SER A 33 -14.21 -16.41 -4.21
C SER A 33 -13.15 -15.74 -5.07
N SER A 34 -13.13 -14.42 -5.09
CA SER A 34 -12.07 -13.65 -5.73
C SER A 34 -10.88 -13.50 -4.77
N ARG A 35 -9.68 -13.66 -5.30
CA ARG A 35 -8.43 -13.39 -4.57
C ARG A 35 -8.02 -11.93 -4.78
N ARG A 36 -7.19 -11.41 -3.87
CA ARG A 36 -6.65 -10.04 -3.90
C ARG A 36 -5.92 -9.69 -5.21
N ASN A 37 -5.37 -10.69 -5.90
CA ASN A 37 -4.71 -10.53 -7.21
C ASN A 37 -5.66 -10.64 -8.42
N GLY A 38 -6.97 -10.61 -8.21
CA GLY A 38 -7.98 -10.71 -9.26
C GLY A 38 -8.26 -12.14 -9.77
N THR A 39 -7.56 -13.17 -9.26
CA THR A 39 -7.84 -14.56 -9.65
C THR A 39 -9.01 -15.12 -8.85
N SER A 40 -9.91 -15.85 -9.49
CA SER A 40 -10.99 -16.58 -8.81
C SER A 40 -10.51 -17.95 -8.33
N ALA A 41 -10.99 -18.37 -7.16
CA ALA A 41 -10.80 -19.71 -6.62
C ALA A 41 -12.12 -20.24 -6.08
N ILE A 42 -12.32 -21.56 -6.16
CA ILE A 42 -13.44 -22.22 -5.50
C ILE A 42 -12.96 -22.56 -4.09
N LEU A 43 -13.58 -21.96 -3.09
CA LEU A 43 -13.25 -22.15 -1.67
C LEU A 43 -14.51 -22.50 -0.88
N GLY A 44 -14.35 -23.15 0.27
CA GLY A 44 -15.43 -23.33 1.22
C GLY A 44 -16.01 -21.97 1.64
N ARG A 45 -17.29 -21.95 1.97
CA ARG A 45 -17.94 -20.76 2.54
C ARG A 45 -17.27 -20.38 3.85
N MET A 46 -17.06 -19.06 4.05
CA MET A 46 -16.44 -18.54 5.28
C MET A 46 -17.40 -18.67 6.46
N GLU A 47 -17.12 -19.63 7.34
CA GLU A 47 -17.90 -19.90 8.55
C GLU A 47 -17.11 -19.52 9.81
N LEU A 48 -17.84 -19.19 10.87
CA LEU A 48 -17.25 -18.97 12.19
C LEU A 48 -17.01 -20.34 12.83
N VAL A 49 -15.74 -20.71 13.00
CA VAL A 49 -15.34 -22.01 13.54
C VAL A 49 -14.59 -21.85 14.87
N PRO A 50 -14.60 -22.86 15.77
CA PRO A 50 -13.76 -22.84 16.94
C PRO A 50 -12.30 -22.64 16.57
N TYR A 51 -11.59 -21.79 17.33
CA TYR A 51 -10.21 -21.45 17.06
C TYR A 51 -9.31 -22.69 16.89
N GLN A 52 -8.55 -22.74 15.82
CA GLN A 52 -7.73 -23.87 15.43
C GLN A 52 -6.25 -23.51 15.51
N ARG A 53 -5.57 -23.99 16.53
CA ARG A 53 -4.13 -23.82 16.69
C ARG A 53 -3.36 -24.54 15.57
N ALA A 54 -2.25 -23.93 15.07
CA ALA A 54 -1.42 -24.58 14.07
C ALA A 54 -0.83 -25.92 14.60
N ARG A 55 -0.98 -26.99 13.81
CA ARG A 55 -0.36 -28.29 14.05
C ARG A 55 1.08 -28.30 13.56
N THR A 56 2.05 -28.31 14.45
CA THR A 56 3.48 -28.29 14.08
C THR A 56 4.15 -29.65 14.19
N LEU A 57 4.00 -30.35 15.32
CA LEU A 57 4.69 -31.61 15.61
C LEU A 57 3.77 -32.75 16.07
N ASN A 58 2.65 -32.43 16.69
CA ASN A 58 1.75 -33.42 17.27
C ASN A 58 0.42 -33.49 16.52
N ASP A 59 -0.09 -34.71 16.36
CA ASP A 59 -1.44 -34.94 15.89
C ASP A 59 -2.42 -34.68 17.04
N TYR A 60 -3.31 -33.69 16.89
CA TYR A 60 -4.43 -33.42 17.78
C TYR A 60 -5.64 -32.96 16.98
N PRO A 61 -6.87 -33.32 17.38
CA PRO A 61 -8.07 -32.92 16.66
C PRO A 61 -8.41 -31.45 16.91
N PHE A 62 -9.06 -30.82 15.94
CA PHE A 62 -9.76 -29.57 16.18
C PHE A 62 -11.20 -29.85 16.66
N PHE A 63 -11.76 -28.89 17.39
CA PHE A 63 -13.06 -29.07 18.01
C PHE A 63 -14.19 -28.93 16.97
N LEU A 64 -14.95 -30.01 16.73
CA LEU A 64 -16.14 -30.09 15.86
C LEU A 64 -15.96 -29.65 14.38
N VAL A 65 -14.83 -29.09 13.99
CA VAL A 65 -14.55 -28.68 12.60
C VAL A 65 -13.13 -29.06 12.24
N ASP A 66 -12.94 -30.07 11.41
CA ASP A 66 -11.60 -30.54 11.07
C ASP A 66 -11.54 -31.09 9.62
N LYS A 67 -10.36 -31.53 9.19
CA LYS A 67 -10.11 -32.14 7.88
C LYS A 67 -10.64 -33.55 7.81
N ALA A 68 -10.81 -34.04 6.56
CA ALA A 68 -11.25 -35.43 6.30
C ALA A 68 -10.42 -36.49 7.03
N GLU A 69 -9.11 -36.27 7.19
CA GLU A 69 -8.22 -37.20 7.89
C GLU A 69 -8.62 -37.43 9.36
N TYR A 70 -9.22 -36.44 10.02
CA TYR A 70 -9.67 -36.50 11.42
C TYR A 70 -11.15 -36.87 11.51
N VAL A 71 -11.98 -36.24 10.68
CA VAL A 71 -13.43 -36.44 10.75
C VAL A 71 -13.85 -37.80 10.22
N LEU A 72 -13.24 -38.25 9.10
CA LEU A 72 -13.66 -39.42 8.33
C LEU A 72 -12.60 -40.53 8.26
N GLY A 73 -11.40 -40.29 8.80
CA GLY A 73 -10.28 -41.22 8.63
C GLY A 73 -9.85 -41.41 7.17
N PHE A 74 -10.09 -40.42 6.32
CA PHE A 74 -9.84 -40.46 4.89
C PHE A 74 -8.81 -39.42 4.45
N ASP A 75 -7.78 -39.84 3.71
CA ASP A 75 -6.78 -38.93 3.12
C ASP A 75 -7.04 -38.70 1.63
N PRO A 76 -7.53 -37.51 1.22
CA PRO A 76 -7.75 -37.19 -0.18
C PRO A 76 -6.48 -37.22 -1.05
N ALA A 77 -5.29 -37.04 -0.43
CA ALA A 77 -4.01 -37.06 -1.13
C ALA A 77 -3.40 -38.46 -1.24
N GLY A 78 -3.92 -39.46 -0.54
CA GLY A 78 -3.40 -40.83 -0.51
C GLY A 78 -1.98 -40.97 0.05
N LYS A 79 -1.49 -40.00 0.84
CA LYS A 79 -0.11 -39.95 1.34
C LYS A 79 0.07 -40.52 2.75
N ARG A 80 -1.02 -40.79 3.46
CA ARG A 80 -0.98 -41.23 4.86
C ARG A 80 -1.18 -42.73 4.99
N SER A 81 -0.50 -43.32 5.97
CA SER A 81 -0.74 -44.75 6.28
C SER A 81 -2.10 -44.93 6.95
N ALA A 82 -2.70 -46.11 6.77
CA ALA A 82 -3.98 -46.48 7.39
C ALA A 82 -3.95 -46.38 8.92
N GLU A 83 -2.82 -46.72 9.54
CA GLU A 83 -2.62 -46.61 10.99
C GLU A 83 -2.70 -45.17 11.47
N LYS A 84 -2.07 -44.26 10.72
CA LYS A 84 -2.08 -42.81 11.05
C LYS A 84 -3.46 -42.20 10.87
N LEU A 85 -4.20 -42.62 9.85
CA LEU A 85 -5.59 -42.17 9.65
C LEU A 85 -6.50 -42.68 10.77
N LYS A 86 -6.36 -43.93 11.16
CA LYS A 86 -7.11 -44.52 12.29
C LYS A 86 -6.80 -43.78 13.61
N LEU A 87 -5.53 -43.47 13.86
CA LEU A 87 -5.14 -42.70 15.04
C LEU A 87 -5.83 -41.33 15.06
N ARG A 88 -5.80 -40.59 13.95
CA ARG A 88 -6.41 -39.27 13.86
C ARG A 88 -7.92 -39.29 14.02
N ALA A 89 -8.59 -40.23 13.39
CA ALA A 89 -10.04 -40.42 13.55
C ALA A 89 -10.43 -40.78 14.99
N ASN A 90 -9.65 -41.62 15.66
CA ASN A 90 -9.88 -41.94 17.07
C ASN A 90 -9.70 -40.72 17.98
N LEU A 91 -8.61 -39.95 17.79
CA LEU A 91 -8.38 -38.73 18.57
C LEU A 91 -9.53 -37.72 18.42
N PHE A 92 -10.09 -37.59 17.22
CA PHE A 92 -11.24 -36.73 16.98
C PHE A 92 -12.50 -37.27 17.66
N ARG A 93 -12.75 -38.56 17.52
CA ARG A 93 -13.89 -39.25 18.19
C ARG A 93 -13.84 -39.09 19.71
N ASP A 94 -12.69 -39.41 20.33
CA ASP A 94 -12.50 -39.31 21.78
C ASP A 94 -12.79 -37.89 22.30
N ALA A 95 -12.36 -36.87 21.57
CA ALA A 95 -12.61 -35.46 21.91
C ALA A 95 -14.12 -35.13 21.84
N ILE A 96 -14.84 -35.67 20.87
CA ILE A 96 -16.29 -35.46 20.73
C ILE A 96 -17.05 -36.24 21.79
N ASP A 97 -16.64 -37.48 22.13
CA ASP A 97 -17.27 -38.28 23.17
C ASP A 97 -17.16 -37.62 24.56
N ILE A 98 -15.99 -37.05 24.88
CA ILE A 98 -15.81 -36.25 26.11
C ILE A 98 -16.75 -35.04 26.12
N CYS A 99 -16.91 -34.36 25.01
CA CYS A 99 -17.83 -33.23 24.89
C CYS A 99 -19.29 -33.67 25.02
N ALA A 100 -19.70 -34.77 24.41
CA ALA A 100 -21.04 -35.33 24.47
C ALA A 100 -21.43 -35.69 25.89
N ILE A 101 -20.54 -36.38 26.62
CA ILE A 101 -20.73 -36.74 28.02
C ILE A 101 -20.86 -35.48 28.91
N SER A 102 -20.03 -34.49 28.68
CA SER A 102 -19.98 -33.27 29.48
C SER A 102 -21.20 -32.36 29.32
N LEU A 103 -21.70 -32.24 28.06
CA LEU A 103 -22.80 -31.32 27.74
C LEU A 103 -24.18 -31.94 27.74
N ASN A 104 -24.27 -33.25 27.51
CA ASN A 104 -25.55 -33.95 27.27
C ASN A 104 -26.43 -33.23 26.22
N ASN A 105 -25.79 -32.69 25.15
CA ASN A 105 -26.46 -31.92 24.11
C ASN A 105 -26.85 -32.85 22.95
N VAL A 106 -28.11 -32.76 22.50
CA VAL A 106 -28.65 -33.66 21.46
C VAL A 106 -27.88 -33.58 20.16
N ALA A 107 -27.45 -32.36 19.73
CA ALA A 107 -26.71 -32.18 18.50
C ALA A 107 -25.28 -32.78 18.58
N VAL A 108 -24.60 -32.62 19.72
CA VAL A 108 -23.28 -33.24 19.97
C VAL A 108 -23.38 -34.76 20.06
N ASN A 109 -24.43 -35.29 20.73
CA ASN A 109 -24.69 -36.70 20.79
C ASN A 109 -24.95 -37.30 19.40
N ALA A 110 -25.63 -36.56 18.50
CA ALA A 110 -25.82 -36.98 17.12
C ALA A 110 -24.47 -37.01 16.33
N VAL A 111 -23.54 -36.09 16.61
CA VAL A 111 -22.16 -36.16 16.01
C VAL A 111 -21.43 -37.40 16.55
N ALA A 112 -21.46 -37.66 17.85
CA ALA A 112 -20.81 -38.83 18.45
C ALA A 112 -21.37 -40.14 17.85
N GLN A 113 -22.70 -40.25 17.72
CA GLN A 113 -23.34 -41.38 17.09
C GLN A 113 -22.93 -41.56 15.62
N PHE A 114 -22.91 -40.50 14.84
CA PHE A 114 -22.41 -40.53 13.47
C PHE A 114 -20.98 -41.08 13.38
N LEU A 115 -20.07 -40.60 14.22
CA LEU A 115 -18.68 -41.07 14.23
C LEU A 115 -18.52 -42.54 14.63
N LEU A 116 -19.48 -43.11 15.33
CA LEU A 116 -19.52 -44.52 15.69
C LEU A 116 -20.06 -45.41 14.55
N THR A 117 -21.08 -44.97 13.85
CA THR A 117 -21.78 -45.75 12.80
C THR A 117 -21.23 -45.51 11.40
N PHE A 118 -20.40 -44.47 11.23
CA PHE A 118 -19.80 -44.17 9.91
C PHE A 118 -18.97 -45.36 9.36
N PRO A 119 -19.14 -45.78 8.10
CA PRO A 119 -19.92 -45.15 7.00
C PRO A 119 -21.37 -45.65 6.85
N ASP A 120 -21.88 -46.41 7.78
CA ASP A 120 -23.26 -46.87 7.75
C ASP A 120 -24.24 -45.67 7.86
N GLU A 121 -25.46 -45.87 7.40
CA GLU A 121 -26.52 -44.81 7.43
C GLU A 121 -26.19 -43.53 6.63
N CYS A 122 -25.25 -43.60 5.68
CA CYS A 122 -24.89 -42.45 4.84
C CYS A 122 -25.56 -42.51 3.47
N ASP A 123 -25.96 -41.34 2.95
CA ASP A 123 -26.43 -41.20 1.57
C ASP A 123 -25.26 -41.42 0.59
N LEU A 124 -25.28 -42.57 -0.13
CA LEU A 124 -24.18 -43.01 -0.96
C LEU A 124 -23.86 -42.03 -2.10
N GLU A 125 -24.86 -41.37 -2.68
CA GLU A 125 -24.67 -40.42 -3.78
C GLU A 125 -23.88 -39.18 -3.30
N SER A 126 -24.27 -38.59 -2.19
CA SER A 126 -23.56 -37.43 -1.63
C SER A 126 -22.13 -37.78 -1.20
N TRP A 127 -21.91 -38.96 -0.66
CA TRP A 127 -20.59 -39.46 -0.28
C TRP A 127 -19.65 -39.66 -1.45
N GLU A 128 -20.09 -40.31 -2.51
CA GLU A 128 -19.27 -40.54 -3.70
C GLU A 128 -18.96 -39.22 -4.43
N CYS A 129 -19.91 -38.29 -4.42
CA CYS A 129 -19.69 -36.94 -4.94
C CYS A 129 -18.58 -36.23 -4.16
N MET A 130 -18.66 -36.24 -2.82
CA MET A 130 -17.65 -35.66 -1.95
C MET A 130 -16.28 -36.29 -2.13
N LYS A 131 -16.17 -37.63 -2.12
CA LYS A 131 -14.89 -38.33 -2.29
C LYS A 131 -14.13 -37.96 -3.57
N ARG A 132 -14.85 -37.68 -4.67
CA ARG A 132 -14.25 -37.24 -5.94
C ARG A 132 -13.75 -35.80 -5.94
N ALA A 133 -14.30 -34.94 -5.09
CA ALA A 133 -14.11 -33.51 -5.14
C ALA A 133 -13.38 -32.93 -3.93
N VAL A 134 -13.18 -33.68 -2.85
CA VAL A 134 -12.55 -33.24 -1.61
C VAL A 134 -11.05 -32.97 -1.79
N LEU A 135 -10.57 -31.88 -1.21
CA LEU A 135 -9.16 -31.50 -1.20
C LEU A 135 -8.54 -31.73 0.20
N PRO A 136 -7.22 -31.96 0.29
CA PRO A 136 -6.53 -32.16 1.57
C PRO A 136 -6.63 -30.99 2.56
N SER A 137 -6.96 -29.78 2.06
CA SER A 137 -7.15 -28.59 2.87
C SER A 137 -8.57 -28.37 3.35
N ASP A 138 -9.53 -29.12 2.81
CA ASP A 138 -10.95 -28.92 3.06
C ASP A 138 -11.33 -29.22 4.50
N LEU A 139 -12.13 -28.34 5.09
CA LEU A 139 -12.70 -28.49 6.42
C LEU A 139 -14.12 -29.02 6.31
N PHE A 140 -14.46 -29.90 7.25
CA PHE A 140 -15.77 -30.48 7.48
C PHE A 140 -16.39 -29.91 8.76
N ALA A 141 -17.65 -29.55 8.70
CA ALA A 141 -18.45 -29.17 9.86
C ALA A 141 -19.70 -30.04 9.93
N PHE A 142 -20.36 -30.05 11.08
CA PHE A 142 -21.59 -30.81 11.31
C PHE A 142 -22.78 -29.86 11.44
N ALA A 143 -23.92 -30.26 10.87
CA ALA A 143 -25.18 -29.58 11.02
C ALA A 143 -26.24 -30.54 11.61
N TRP A 144 -27.01 -30.05 12.55
CA TRP A 144 -28.16 -30.72 13.14
C TRP A 144 -29.40 -29.85 12.95
N GLN A 145 -30.44 -30.41 12.35
CA GLN A 145 -31.68 -29.67 12.02
C GLN A 145 -31.43 -28.32 11.29
N GLY A 146 -30.46 -28.31 10.39
CA GLY A 146 -30.11 -27.11 9.61
C GLY A 146 -29.20 -26.09 10.31
N ALA A 147 -28.88 -26.27 11.60
CA ALA A 147 -27.97 -25.41 12.34
C ALA A 147 -26.58 -26.05 12.53
N LEU A 148 -25.51 -25.27 12.42
CA LEU A 148 -24.15 -25.75 12.64
C LEU A 148 -23.93 -26.07 14.14
N VAL A 149 -23.55 -27.31 14.44
CA VAL A 149 -23.43 -27.82 15.83
C VAL A 149 -22.43 -27.02 16.65
N HIS A 150 -21.30 -26.63 16.08
CA HIS A 150 -20.27 -25.84 16.79
C HIS A 150 -20.69 -24.39 17.09
N LEU A 151 -21.82 -23.92 16.57
CA LEU A 151 -22.39 -22.60 16.85
C LEU A 151 -23.51 -22.65 17.91
N ASP A 152 -23.91 -23.83 18.37
CA ASP A 152 -24.86 -23.98 19.49
C ASP A 152 -24.36 -23.23 20.73
N PRO A 153 -25.20 -22.44 21.41
CA PRO A 153 -24.78 -21.63 22.57
C PRO A 153 -24.14 -22.46 23.72
N ASN A 154 -24.63 -23.65 23.97
CA ASN A 154 -24.08 -24.54 25.01
C ASN A 154 -22.70 -25.08 24.60
N VAL A 155 -22.57 -25.48 23.35
CA VAL A 155 -21.30 -25.92 22.74
C VAL A 155 -20.25 -24.80 22.76
N ARG A 156 -20.68 -23.59 22.45
CA ARG A 156 -19.80 -22.41 22.52
C ARG A 156 -19.35 -22.12 23.96
N SER A 157 -20.25 -22.22 24.93
CA SER A 157 -19.91 -22.03 26.34
C SER A 157 -18.93 -23.09 26.85
N TYR A 158 -19.15 -24.34 26.48
CA TYR A 158 -18.23 -25.43 26.78
C TYR A 158 -16.84 -25.23 26.19
N TRP A 159 -16.76 -24.86 24.92
CA TRP A 159 -15.49 -24.57 24.27
C TRP A 159 -14.71 -23.44 24.96
N LYS A 160 -15.40 -22.38 25.37
CA LYS A 160 -14.80 -21.28 26.15
C LYS A 160 -14.28 -21.74 27.50
N GLN A 161 -15.04 -22.56 28.20
CA GLN A 161 -14.61 -23.12 29.49
C GLN A 161 -13.41 -24.05 29.31
N LEU A 162 -13.42 -24.93 28.31
CA LEU A 162 -12.30 -25.82 28.00
C LEU A 162 -11.02 -25.04 27.73
N ARG A 163 -11.11 -23.97 27.01
CA ARG A 163 -9.96 -23.09 26.72
C ARG A 163 -9.54 -22.25 27.94
N ALA A 164 -10.44 -21.93 28.82
CA ALA A 164 -10.14 -21.20 30.06
C ALA A 164 -9.44 -22.08 31.10
N THR A 165 -9.81 -23.37 31.21
CA THR A 165 -9.20 -24.33 32.17
C THR A 165 -7.74 -24.65 31.87
N GLU A 166 -7.25 -24.46 30.64
CA GLU A 166 -5.81 -24.51 30.35
C GLU A 166 -4.99 -23.41 31.08
N SER A 167 -5.67 -22.50 31.80
CA SER A 167 -5.10 -21.29 32.43
C SER A 167 -4.90 -21.37 33.94
N ASN A 168 -5.24 -22.45 34.63
CA ASN A 168 -5.30 -22.54 36.13
C ASN A 168 -3.96 -22.87 36.80
N ALA A 169 -2.80 -22.67 36.17
CA ALA A 169 -1.50 -22.83 36.80
C ALA A 169 -1.04 -21.54 37.52
N VAL A 170 -0.15 -21.70 38.53
CA VAL A 170 0.43 -20.57 39.28
C VAL A 170 0.99 -19.50 38.30
N SER A 171 0.56 -18.27 38.50
CA SER A 171 0.98 -17.14 37.67
C SER A 171 2.48 -16.85 37.86
N ARG A 172 3.27 -16.96 36.78
CA ARG A 172 4.70 -16.64 36.76
C ARG A 172 5.02 -15.36 35.95
N PHE A 173 4.06 -14.88 35.21
CA PHE A 173 4.21 -13.73 34.29
C PHE A 173 3.03 -12.77 34.43
N ASN A 174 3.24 -11.54 34.01
CA ASN A 174 2.18 -10.58 33.80
C ASN A 174 2.06 -10.30 32.30
N CYS A 175 0.84 -10.13 31.79
CA CYS A 175 0.61 -9.72 30.41
C CYS A 175 1.18 -8.33 30.17
N LEU A 176 2.06 -8.17 29.20
CA LEU A 176 2.69 -6.89 28.86
C LEU A 176 1.68 -5.80 28.44
N VAL A 177 0.50 -6.20 27.97
CA VAL A 177 -0.53 -5.26 27.48
C VAL A 177 -1.55 -4.92 28.56
N THR A 178 -2.03 -5.93 29.32
CA THR A 178 -3.12 -5.74 30.29
C THR A 178 -2.65 -5.68 31.74
N GLY A 179 -1.39 -6.03 32.01
CA GLY A 179 -0.87 -6.18 33.39
C GLY A 179 -1.44 -7.40 34.14
N ALA A 180 -2.41 -8.12 33.56
CA ALA A 180 -3.05 -9.25 34.22
C ALA A 180 -2.06 -10.42 34.40
N PRO A 181 -2.16 -11.14 35.55
CA PRO A 181 -1.31 -12.30 35.83
C PRO A 181 -1.56 -13.44 34.82
N LEU A 182 -0.48 -14.11 34.39
CA LEU A 182 -0.51 -15.20 33.43
C LEU A 182 0.22 -16.42 33.96
N PRO A 183 -0.36 -17.61 33.87
CA PRO A 183 0.34 -18.86 34.18
C PRO A 183 1.38 -19.18 33.10
N LYS A 184 1.08 -18.89 31.84
CA LYS A 184 1.96 -19.13 30.69
C LYS A 184 1.66 -18.14 29.54
N PRO A 185 2.69 -17.55 28.92
CA PRO A 185 2.51 -16.69 27.74
C PRO A 185 1.95 -17.45 26.54
N SER A 186 1.02 -16.84 25.81
CA SER A 186 0.44 -17.41 24.60
C SER A 186 1.27 -17.11 23.36
N PRO A 187 1.36 -18.03 22.39
CA PRO A 187 1.98 -17.74 21.10
C PRO A 187 1.07 -16.83 20.28
N PHE A 188 1.67 -15.95 19.49
CA PHE A 188 0.95 -15.22 18.45
C PHE A 188 0.67 -16.16 17.26
N SER A 189 -0.51 -16.05 16.67
CA SER A 189 -0.84 -16.74 15.44
C SER A 189 -0.16 -16.08 14.23
N LEU A 190 -0.09 -16.81 13.11
CA LEU A 190 0.54 -16.28 11.91
C LEU A 190 -0.35 -15.25 11.21
N ILE A 191 0.28 -14.20 10.70
CA ILE A 191 -0.36 -13.22 9.84
C ILE A 191 -0.42 -13.79 8.42
N LYS A 192 -1.62 -13.83 7.84
CA LYS A 192 -1.91 -14.37 6.52
C LYS A 192 -2.10 -13.26 5.49
N ASN A 193 -1.96 -13.59 4.22
CA ASN A 193 -2.20 -12.66 3.10
C ASN A 193 -1.31 -11.40 3.12
N LEU A 194 -0.18 -11.44 3.82
CA LEU A 194 0.76 -10.34 3.80
C LEU A 194 1.62 -10.40 2.53
N PRO A 195 1.67 -9.34 1.72
CA PRO A 195 2.56 -9.25 0.57
C PRO A 195 4.03 -9.47 0.96
N GLY A 196 4.80 -10.18 0.14
CA GLY A 196 6.19 -10.54 0.43
C GLY A 196 6.37 -11.68 1.44
N GLY A 197 5.28 -12.14 2.08
CA GLY A 197 5.30 -13.24 3.03
C GLY A 197 5.04 -14.61 2.40
N ILE A 198 5.39 -15.68 3.11
CA ILE A 198 5.12 -17.06 2.68
C ILE A 198 3.62 -17.40 2.81
N ARG A 199 3.13 -18.31 1.94
CA ARG A 199 1.70 -18.68 1.89
C ARG A 199 1.11 -19.22 3.19
N SER A 200 1.91 -19.91 4.01
CA SER A 200 1.47 -20.45 5.30
C SER A 200 1.20 -19.37 6.34
N GLY A 201 1.67 -18.16 6.10
CA GLY A 201 1.62 -17.02 7.01
C GLY A 201 2.97 -16.71 7.62
N VAL A 202 3.11 -15.50 8.15
CA VAL A 202 4.35 -14.95 8.71
C VAL A 202 4.18 -14.60 10.18
N GLY A 203 5.24 -14.72 10.97
CA GLY A 203 5.24 -14.37 12.39
C GLY A 203 5.40 -12.86 12.59
N LEU A 204 4.48 -12.24 13.33
CA LEU A 204 4.62 -10.85 13.78
C LEU A 204 5.50 -10.77 15.05
N VAL A 205 5.23 -11.64 16.02
CA VAL A 205 6.00 -11.75 17.26
C VAL A 205 6.50 -13.19 17.35
N SER A 206 7.82 -13.38 17.29
CA SER A 206 8.45 -14.70 17.27
C SER A 206 9.82 -14.65 17.91
N HIS A 207 10.07 -15.58 18.82
CA HIS A 207 11.35 -15.77 19.51
C HIS A 207 11.80 -17.22 19.29
N ASN A 208 12.31 -17.50 18.11
CA ASN A 208 12.66 -18.86 17.65
C ASN A 208 14.18 -19.12 17.63
N SER A 209 14.97 -18.22 18.19
CA SER A 209 16.44 -18.35 18.29
C SER A 209 16.90 -17.81 19.64
N SER A 210 17.98 -18.37 20.18
CA SER A 210 18.60 -17.91 21.43
C SER A 210 19.06 -16.45 21.37
N ALA A 211 19.34 -15.93 20.18
CA ALA A 211 19.67 -14.52 19.96
C ALA A 211 18.51 -13.55 20.34
N PHE A 212 17.29 -14.04 20.45
CA PHE A 212 16.10 -13.26 20.85
C PHE A 212 15.74 -13.46 22.33
N GLU A 213 16.54 -14.20 23.08
CA GLU A 213 16.31 -14.47 24.48
C GLU A 213 17.15 -13.50 25.35
N SER A 214 16.55 -13.00 26.43
CA SER A 214 17.22 -12.13 27.38
C SER A 214 16.69 -12.31 28.79
N TYR A 215 17.48 -11.92 29.79
CA TYR A 215 17.13 -12.03 31.22
C TYR A 215 16.72 -13.43 31.67
N GLY A 216 17.22 -14.49 31.00
CA GLY A 216 16.88 -15.88 31.31
C GLY A 216 15.49 -16.31 30.82
N LEU A 217 14.76 -15.44 30.10
CA LEU A 217 13.47 -15.75 29.50
C LEU A 217 13.66 -16.52 28.19
N ARG A 218 12.86 -17.55 27.95
CA ARG A 218 12.96 -18.40 26.77
C ARG A 218 11.76 -18.30 25.86
N GLY A 219 12.02 -18.23 24.57
CA GLY A 219 10.98 -18.20 23.54
C GLY A 219 9.93 -17.12 23.82
N ARG A 220 8.64 -17.51 23.91
CA ARG A 220 7.50 -16.61 24.13
C ARG A 220 7.47 -15.90 25.50
N GLU A 221 8.31 -16.30 26.45
CA GLU A 221 8.44 -15.61 27.73
C GLU A 221 8.97 -14.18 27.55
N ASN A 222 9.75 -13.94 26.48
CA ASN A 222 10.26 -12.62 26.11
C ASN A 222 9.17 -11.65 25.65
N ALA A 223 7.97 -12.14 25.32
CA ALA A 223 6.79 -11.32 24.97
C ALA A 223 5.57 -11.89 25.70
N ALA A 224 5.58 -11.86 27.02
CA ALA A 224 4.52 -12.42 27.85
C ALA A 224 3.18 -11.74 27.55
N THR A 225 2.31 -12.43 26.84
CA THR A 225 1.03 -11.91 26.38
C THR A 225 -0.08 -12.91 26.63
N SER A 226 -1.24 -12.41 27.07
CA SER A 226 -2.42 -13.24 27.26
C SER A 226 -2.95 -13.78 25.93
N ARG A 227 -3.64 -14.91 25.98
CA ARG A 227 -4.28 -15.51 24.81
C ARG A 227 -5.24 -14.54 24.12
N LEU A 228 -6.05 -13.84 24.88
CA LEU A 228 -7.01 -12.86 24.37
C LEU A 228 -6.32 -11.80 23.49
N ILE A 229 -5.19 -11.28 23.95
CA ILE A 229 -4.43 -10.25 23.21
C ILE A 229 -3.71 -10.87 22.00
N ALA A 230 -3.01 -11.99 22.19
CA ALA A 230 -2.22 -12.61 21.12
C ALA A 230 -3.10 -13.10 19.95
N GLU A 231 -4.19 -13.77 20.23
CA GLU A 231 -5.13 -14.27 19.21
C GLU A 231 -6.01 -13.15 18.68
N GLY A 232 -6.50 -12.25 19.53
CA GLY A 232 -7.36 -11.13 19.14
C GLY A 232 -6.65 -10.17 18.20
N SER A 233 -5.41 -9.77 18.51
CA SER A 233 -4.63 -8.86 17.65
C SER A 233 -4.30 -9.47 16.29
N THR A 234 -3.90 -10.75 16.24
CA THR A 234 -3.60 -11.42 14.97
C THR A 234 -4.84 -11.67 14.13
N THR A 235 -5.97 -11.98 14.75
CA THR A 235 -7.28 -12.15 14.08
C THR A 235 -7.74 -10.82 13.49
N ALA A 236 -7.65 -9.73 14.26
CA ALA A 236 -7.99 -8.39 13.78
C ALA A 236 -7.11 -7.97 12.59
N LEU A 237 -5.80 -8.17 12.68
CA LEU A 237 -4.88 -7.85 11.59
C LEU A 237 -5.15 -8.71 10.34
N ASN A 238 -5.39 -10.02 10.49
CA ASN A 238 -5.75 -10.89 9.38
C ASN A 238 -7.05 -10.46 8.69
N ARG A 239 -8.02 -9.94 9.47
CA ARG A 239 -9.26 -9.38 8.94
C ARG A 239 -9.01 -8.10 8.16
N LEU A 240 -8.22 -7.16 8.70
CA LEU A 240 -7.85 -5.93 8.02
C LEU A 240 -7.10 -6.19 6.71
N LEU A 241 -6.26 -7.23 6.65
CA LEU A 241 -5.53 -7.66 5.46
C LEU A 241 -6.37 -8.45 4.46
N SER A 242 -7.61 -8.81 4.79
CA SER A 242 -8.49 -9.56 3.89
C SER A 242 -8.90 -8.72 2.69
N ALA A 243 -8.90 -9.32 1.50
CA ALA A 243 -9.44 -8.69 0.30
C ALA A 243 -10.97 -8.53 0.35
N ASN A 244 -11.65 -9.49 1.00
CA ASN A 244 -13.09 -9.51 1.19
C ASN A 244 -13.38 -9.69 2.70
N PRO A 245 -13.26 -8.64 3.49
CA PRO A 245 -13.54 -8.75 4.92
C PRO A 245 -15.04 -8.92 5.14
N ILE A 246 -15.41 -9.86 6.01
CA ILE A 246 -16.80 -10.18 6.33
C ILE A 246 -17.00 -9.99 7.84
N ASP A 247 -18.14 -9.43 8.26
CA ASP A 247 -18.49 -9.28 9.66
C ASP A 247 -18.90 -10.62 10.32
N GLY A 248 -19.19 -10.58 11.63
CA GLY A 248 -19.67 -11.74 12.39
C GLY A 248 -20.99 -12.34 11.89
N ARG A 249 -21.75 -11.61 11.07
CA ARG A 249 -23.03 -12.01 10.49
C ARG A 249 -22.94 -12.43 9.03
N GLY A 250 -21.75 -12.35 8.41
CA GLY A 250 -21.54 -12.70 7.01
C GLY A 250 -21.72 -11.53 6.03
N ASN A 251 -21.95 -10.30 6.52
CA ASN A 251 -22.04 -9.13 5.64
C ASN A 251 -20.64 -8.70 5.17
N GLU A 252 -20.55 -8.24 3.92
CA GLU A 252 -19.32 -7.67 3.40
C GLU A 252 -18.98 -6.36 4.10
N LEU A 253 -17.72 -6.19 4.41
CA LEU A 253 -17.16 -4.98 5.00
C LEU A 253 -16.25 -4.27 4.00
N SER A 254 -16.05 -2.98 4.22
CA SER A 254 -15.10 -2.21 3.43
C SER A 254 -13.67 -2.73 3.64
N GLN A 255 -12.91 -2.80 2.56
CA GLN A 255 -11.49 -3.14 2.61
C GLN A 255 -10.72 -2.07 3.39
N ARG A 256 -9.86 -2.49 4.30
CA ARG A 256 -9.07 -1.64 5.20
C ARG A 256 -7.56 -1.74 4.94
N CYS A 257 -7.18 -2.13 3.75
CA CYS A 257 -5.78 -2.21 3.34
C CYS A 257 -5.57 -1.80 1.89
N VAL A 258 -4.45 -1.17 1.62
CA VAL A 258 -3.99 -0.79 0.28
C VAL A 258 -2.56 -1.26 0.10
N ASP A 259 -2.29 -2.01 -0.99
CA ASP A 259 -0.91 -2.40 -1.30
C ASP A 259 -0.10 -1.16 -1.71
N VAL A 260 0.95 -0.86 -1.01
CA VAL A 260 1.85 0.27 -1.28
C VAL A 260 2.95 -0.13 -2.26
N THR A 261 3.55 -1.30 -2.04
CA THR A 261 4.50 -1.94 -2.95
C THR A 261 4.15 -3.42 -3.13
N LYS A 262 4.95 -4.15 -3.89
CA LYS A 262 4.76 -5.61 -4.08
C LYS A 262 4.89 -6.43 -2.79
N ASP A 263 5.55 -5.89 -1.76
CA ASP A 263 5.84 -6.56 -0.48
C ASP A 263 5.30 -5.82 0.74
N THR A 264 4.76 -4.61 0.57
CA THR A 264 4.29 -3.74 1.66
C THR A 264 2.84 -3.33 1.46
N VAL A 265 2.09 -3.36 2.53
CA VAL A 265 0.68 -2.95 2.59
C VAL A 265 0.49 -1.89 3.68
N LEU A 266 -0.33 -0.88 3.38
CA LEU A 266 -0.89 0.03 4.36
C LEU A 266 -2.18 -0.59 4.91
N VAL A 267 -2.29 -0.67 6.22
CA VAL A 267 -3.50 -1.08 6.95
C VAL A 267 -3.98 0.11 7.77
N TYR A 268 -5.28 0.38 7.77
CA TYR A 268 -5.84 1.54 8.47
C TYR A 268 -7.23 1.23 9.04
N TRP A 269 -7.56 1.84 10.17
CA TRP A 269 -8.84 1.65 10.85
C TRP A 269 -9.18 2.78 11.81
N SER A 270 -10.46 2.87 12.18
CA SER A 270 -10.94 3.62 13.34
C SER A 270 -11.81 2.69 14.20
N PRO A 271 -11.77 2.79 15.52
CA PRO A 271 -12.67 2.04 16.39
C PRO A 271 -14.11 2.55 16.36
N SER A 272 -14.35 3.75 15.84
CA SER A 272 -15.69 4.37 15.76
C SER A 272 -16.45 3.88 14.53
N GLU A 273 -17.65 3.36 14.73
CA GLU A 273 -18.56 3.00 13.63
C GLU A 273 -19.09 4.23 12.89
N CYS A 274 -19.21 5.39 13.57
CA CYS A 274 -19.66 6.64 12.98
C CYS A 274 -18.68 7.16 11.91
N SER A 275 -17.39 6.86 12.07
CA SER A 275 -16.32 7.29 11.14
C SER A 275 -16.19 6.42 9.89
N LYS A 276 -17.05 5.42 9.69
CA LYS A 276 -16.90 4.44 8.61
C LYS A 276 -16.77 5.10 7.24
N ASN A 277 -17.65 6.04 6.91
CA ASN A 277 -17.66 6.72 5.60
C ASN A 277 -16.40 7.56 5.37
N ALA A 278 -15.92 8.26 6.42
CA ALA A 278 -14.71 9.06 6.34
C ALA A 278 -13.45 8.18 6.17
N VAL A 279 -13.37 7.07 6.91
CA VAL A 279 -12.28 6.09 6.78
C VAL A 279 -12.32 5.38 5.43
N ASP A 280 -13.52 5.13 4.87
CA ASP A 280 -13.69 4.61 3.51
C ASP A 280 -13.19 5.61 2.46
N ALA A 281 -13.45 6.91 2.65
CA ALA A 281 -12.95 7.98 1.79
C ALA A 281 -11.41 8.08 1.82
N ILE A 282 -10.77 7.98 3.00
CA ILE A 282 -9.31 7.91 3.12
C ILE A 282 -8.76 6.73 2.29
N GLY A 283 -9.35 5.55 2.45
CA GLY A 283 -8.94 4.36 1.70
C GLY A 283 -9.14 4.49 0.20
N ALA A 284 -10.24 5.11 -0.23
CA ALA A 284 -10.52 5.38 -1.64
C ALA A 284 -9.52 6.36 -2.25
N LEU A 285 -9.13 7.42 -1.52
CA LEU A 285 -8.11 8.38 -1.97
C LEU A 285 -6.75 7.71 -2.15
N ILE A 286 -6.27 6.96 -1.17
CA ILE A 286 -4.98 6.25 -1.25
C ILE A 286 -5.04 5.15 -2.32
N GLY A 287 -6.14 4.44 -2.42
CA GLY A 287 -6.36 3.41 -3.45
C GLY A 287 -6.46 3.99 -4.86
N ALA A 288 -7.07 5.17 -5.00
CA ALA A 288 -7.19 5.87 -6.28
C ALA A 288 -5.85 6.49 -6.74
N GLU A 289 -5.03 6.96 -5.80
CA GLU A 289 -3.66 7.40 -6.09
C GLU A 289 -2.83 6.26 -6.71
N ARG A 290 -3.07 5.04 -6.27
CA ARG A 290 -2.44 3.85 -6.84
C ARG A 290 -3.00 3.45 -8.20
N SER A 291 -4.29 3.62 -8.41
CA SER A 291 -4.94 3.31 -9.68
C SER A 291 -4.81 4.49 -10.64
N ALA A 292 -4.45 4.23 -11.88
CA ALA A 292 -4.45 5.25 -12.92
C ALA A 292 -5.86 5.67 -13.38
N ASP A 293 -6.88 5.51 -12.53
CA ASP A 293 -8.29 5.82 -12.85
C ASP A 293 -8.68 7.21 -12.30
N PRO A 294 -8.73 8.26 -13.16
CA PRO A 294 -9.07 9.61 -12.74
C PRO A 294 -10.47 9.78 -12.17
N GLY A 295 -11.42 8.94 -12.62
CA GLY A 295 -12.80 9.00 -12.17
C GLY A 295 -12.96 8.58 -10.71
N LYS A 296 -12.26 7.52 -10.30
CA LYS A 296 -12.25 7.04 -8.91
C LYS A 296 -11.63 8.06 -7.96
N PHE A 297 -10.51 8.67 -8.38
CA PHE A 297 -9.86 9.71 -7.59
C PHE A 297 -10.79 10.91 -7.40
N ARG A 298 -11.44 11.38 -8.48
CA ARG A 298 -12.33 12.54 -8.42
C ARG A 298 -13.54 12.26 -7.53
N ALA A 299 -14.17 11.10 -7.65
CA ALA A 299 -15.29 10.72 -6.80
C ALA A 299 -14.90 10.66 -5.31
N ALA A 300 -13.71 10.11 -5.00
CA ALA A 300 -13.19 10.08 -3.64
C ALA A 300 -12.86 11.48 -3.11
N TRP A 301 -12.28 12.34 -3.96
CA TRP A 301 -11.94 13.73 -3.63
C TRP A 301 -13.17 14.59 -3.36
N ASP A 302 -14.19 14.51 -4.22
CA ASP A 302 -15.45 15.24 -4.05
C ASP A 302 -16.18 14.78 -2.77
N GLY A 303 -16.07 13.50 -2.40
CA GLY A 303 -16.61 12.96 -1.16
C GLY A 303 -15.91 13.48 0.11
N VAL A 304 -14.63 13.86 0.02
CA VAL A 304 -13.83 14.40 1.15
C VAL A 304 -14.02 15.91 1.33
N ASN A 305 -14.30 16.65 0.26
CA ASN A 305 -14.54 18.10 0.32
C ASN A 305 -15.82 18.51 1.10
N CYS A 306 -16.66 17.56 1.49
CA CYS A 306 -17.68 17.79 2.51
C CYS A 306 -16.94 17.85 3.86
N GLN A 307 -16.91 19.02 4.51
CA GLN A 307 -16.25 19.26 5.82
C GLN A 307 -16.60 18.14 6.81
N ILE A 308 -15.70 17.16 6.92
CA ILE A 308 -15.82 16.06 7.87
C ILE A 308 -15.11 16.51 9.14
N ASP A 309 -15.89 16.86 10.16
CA ASP A 309 -15.39 17.16 11.50
C ASP A 309 -15.53 15.93 12.39
N ASP A 310 -14.61 14.97 12.24
CA ASP A 310 -14.60 13.70 12.95
C ASP A 310 -13.30 13.53 13.74
N HIS A 311 -13.36 13.82 15.02
CA HIS A 311 -12.25 13.69 15.96
C HIS A 311 -12.05 12.25 16.47
N SER A 312 -12.73 11.27 15.91
CA SER A 312 -12.52 9.86 16.25
C SER A 312 -11.08 9.44 15.99
N PRO A 313 -10.51 8.58 16.84
CA PRO A 313 -9.16 8.06 16.62
C PRO A 313 -9.03 7.34 15.28
N PHE A 314 -7.94 7.64 14.57
CA PHE A 314 -7.55 6.99 13.33
C PHE A 314 -6.17 6.36 13.50
N PHE A 315 -6.07 5.11 13.13
CA PHE A 315 -4.83 4.34 13.18
C PHE A 315 -4.44 3.87 11.79
N ALA A 316 -3.15 3.94 11.50
CA ALA A 316 -2.60 3.38 10.28
C ALA A 316 -1.21 2.78 10.52
N MET A 317 -0.90 1.70 9.83
CA MET A 317 0.45 1.15 9.83
C MET A 317 0.82 0.61 8.46
N THR A 318 2.08 0.74 8.08
CA THR A 318 2.63 0.01 6.96
C THR A 318 3.34 -1.24 7.46
N ILE A 319 3.02 -2.37 6.84
CA ILE A 319 3.57 -3.67 7.23
C ILE A 319 4.01 -4.42 5.98
N SER A 320 5.18 -5.05 6.05
CA SER A 320 5.75 -5.85 4.96
C SER A 320 6.04 -7.27 5.40
N GLY A 321 5.90 -8.21 4.47
CA GLY A 321 6.37 -9.58 4.64
C GLY A 321 7.80 -9.73 4.15
N SER A 322 8.61 -10.46 4.91
CA SER A 322 9.95 -10.87 4.48
C SER A 322 10.17 -12.31 4.92
N GLU A 323 10.24 -13.22 3.95
CA GLU A 323 10.37 -14.65 4.20
C GLU A 323 9.34 -15.19 5.19
N GLY A 324 9.69 -15.50 6.42
CA GLY A 324 8.80 -16.00 7.47
C GLY A 324 8.37 -14.95 8.50
N ARG A 325 8.68 -13.66 8.29
CA ARG A 325 8.46 -12.59 9.28
C ARG A 325 7.60 -11.46 8.73
N ALA A 326 6.81 -10.85 9.61
CA ALA A 326 6.15 -9.57 9.36
C ALA A 326 6.98 -8.44 9.98
N ILE A 327 7.13 -7.34 9.26
CA ILE A 327 7.91 -6.17 9.69
C ILE A 327 6.98 -4.96 9.65
N VAL A 328 6.68 -4.38 10.81
CA VAL A 328 6.00 -3.08 10.89
C VAL A 328 7.00 -2.00 10.52
N ARG A 329 6.71 -1.25 9.46
CA ARG A 329 7.58 -0.17 8.95
C ARG A 329 7.26 1.16 9.59
N THR A 330 5.96 1.50 9.66
CA THR A 330 5.48 2.75 10.27
C THR A 330 4.24 2.49 11.10
N TRP A 331 4.02 3.35 12.07
CA TRP A 331 2.81 3.40 12.90
C TRP A 331 2.34 4.84 13.02
N LEU A 332 1.04 5.06 12.84
CA LEU A 332 0.39 6.35 12.98
C LEU A 332 -0.83 6.23 13.89
N GLU A 333 -0.93 7.19 14.80
CA GLU A 333 -2.10 7.44 15.62
C GLU A 333 -2.44 8.92 15.50
N THR A 334 -3.65 9.23 15.03
CA THR A 334 -4.14 10.59 14.78
C THR A 334 -5.67 10.58 14.83
N THR A 335 -6.31 11.66 14.36
CA THR A 335 -7.76 11.71 14.17
C THR A 335 -8.15 11.54 12.70
N VAL A 336 -9.41 11.18 12.44
CA VAL A 336 -9.93 11.04 11.07
C VAL A 336 -9.81 12.36 10.31
N THR A 337 -10.19 13.48 10.94
CA THR A 337 -10.10 14.82 10.36
C THR A 337 -8.66 15.20 10.02
N GLU A 338 -7.72 14.97 10.92
CA GLU A 338 -6.29 15.27 10.66
C GLU A 338 -5.74 14.44 9.52
N ALA A 339 -6.02 13.14 9.47
CA ALA A 339 -5.59 12.28 8.38
C ALA A 339 -6.13 12.75 7.01
N LEU A 340 -7.40 13.17 6.95
CA LEU A 340 -8.01 13.74 5.74
C LEU A 340 -7.37 15.05 5.32
N ASN A 341 -7.21 16.01 6.24
CA ASN A 341 -6.58 17.29 5.96
C ASN A 341 -5.13 17.14 5.50
N ASN A 342 -4.40 16.18 6.09
CA ASN A 342 -3.03 15.87 5.69
C ASN A 342 -2.97 15.27 4.28
N LEU A 343 -3.95 14.42 3.89
CA LEU A 343 -4.05 13.88 2.54
C LEU A 343 -4.39 14.98 1.52
N VAL A 344 -5.32 15.91 1.85
CA VAL A 344 -5.60 17.07 0.99
C VAL A 344 -4.31 17.86 0.76
N SER A 345 -3.60 18.19 1.83
CA SER A 345 -2.31 18.89 1.74
C SER A 345 -1.25 18.09 0.97
N HIS A 346 -1.26 16.76 1.06
CA HIS A 346 -0.38 15.88 0.31
C HIS A 346 -0.62 15.99 -1.20
N PHE A 347 -1.88 15.97 -1.62
CA PHE A 347 -2.22 16.09 -3.03
C PHE A 347 -1.91 17.48 -3.59
N ASP A 348 -2.11 18.55 -2.80
CA ASP A 348 -1.72 19.90 -3.19
C ASP A 348 -0.20 20.05 -3.32
N ASP A 349 0.57 19.43 -2.42
CA ASP A 349 2.03 19.41 -2.52
C ASP A 349 2.51 18.73 -3.82
N LEU A 350 1.82 17.67 -4.26
CA LEU A 350 2.16 16.91 -5.47
C LEU A 350 1.69 17.54 -6.78
N ARG A 351 0.79 18.51 -6.74
CA ARG A 351 0.23 19.11 -7.95
C ARG A 351 1.30 19.83 -8.76
N ILE A 352 1.42 19.51 -10.05
CA ILE A 352 2.38 20.12 -10.97
C ILE A 352 1.84 20.08 -12.41
N VAL A 353 2.15 21.08 -13.21
CA VAL A 353 1.87 21.08 -14.66
C VAL A 353 2.74 20.03 -15.36
N ARG A 354 2.16 19.27 -16.27
CA ARG A 354 2.80 18.13 -16.93
C ARG A 354 2.91 18.33 -18.44
N ASN A 355 4.03 17.92 -18.99
CA ASN A 355 4.22 17.87 -20.46
C ASN A 355 3.25 16.90 -21.15
N THR A 356 2.94 15.79 -20.49
CA THR A 356 2.02 14.77 -21.01
C THR A 356 0.58 15.27 -21.11
N ASP A 357 0.27 16.39 -20.48
CA ASP A 357 -1.05 16.99 -20.46
C ASP A 357 -1.43 17.74 -21.73
N LEU A 358 -0.47 18.02 -22.58
CA LEU A 358 -0.67 18.88 -23.74
C LEU A 358 -1.21 18.16 -24.99
N SER A 359 -1.24 16.82 -25.02
CA SER A 359 -1.42 16.11 -26.28
C SER A 359 -2.75 15.38 -26.52
N LYS A 360 -3.61 15.14 -25.54
CA LYS A 360 -4.88 14.41 -25.77
C LYS A 360 -5.96 14.80 -24.77
N GLY A 361 -7.11 15.26 -25.23
CA GLY A 361 -8.30 15.65 -24.45
C GLY A 361 -8.94 14.54 -23.59
N GLN A 362 -8.16 13.65 -22.97
CA GLN A 362 -8.62 12.64 -22.03
C GLN A 362 -8.70 13.22 -20.62
N LEU A 363 -9.70 12.80 -19.85
CA LEU A 363 -9.81 13.05 -18.42
C LEU A 363 -8.52 12.60 -17.73
N ARG A 364 -7.79 13.56 -17.17
CA ARG A 364 -6.46 13.36 -16.61
C ARG A 364 -6.56 13.04 -15.14
N HIS A 365 -5.74 12.12 -14.68
CA HIS A 365 -5.60 11.91 -13.25
C HIS A 365 -5.02 13.17 -12.62
N PRO A 366 -5.70 13.82 -11.66
CA PRO A 366 -5.24 15.11 -11.09
C PRO A 366 -3.89 14.98 -10.38
N VAL A 367 -3.53 13.76 -9.98
CA VAL A 367 -2.26 13.43 -9.32
C VAL A 367 -1.58 12.28 -10.06
N ILE A 368 -0.25 12.27 -10.06
CA ILE A 368 0.53 11.15 -10.60
C ILE A 368 0.40 9.99 -9.61
N PRO A 369 0.03 8.77 -10.07
CA PRO A 369 -0.12 7.62 -9.17
C PRO A 369 1.18 7.30 -8.41
N LEU A 370 1.07 6.95 -7.12
CA LEU A 370 2.20 6.64 -6.23
C LEU A 370 3.16 5.61 -6.87
N ARG A 371 2.64 4.59 -7.54
CA ARG A 371 3.45 3.59 -8.22
C ARG A 371 4.35 4.23 -9.29
N VAL A 372 3.81 5.13 -10.11
CA VAL A 372 4.56 5.83 -11.16
C VAL A 372 5.62 6.73 -10.54
N MET A 373 5.28 7.43 -9.45
CA MET A 373 6.25 8.25 -8.70
C MET A 373 7.40 7.41 -8.17
N MET A 374 7.11 6.28 -7.56
CA MET A 374 8.16 5.40 -7.01
C MET A 374 8.98 4.71 -8.11
N ASP A 375 8.34 4.22 -9.16
CA ASP A 375 9.03 3.62 -10.31
C ASP A 375 9.98 4.64 -10.99
N SER A 376 9.67 5.94 -10.91
CA SER A 376 10.53 7.00 -11.47
C SER A 376 11.85 7.20 -10.72
N LEU A 377 11.96 6.72 -9.48
CA LEU A 377 13.14 6.85 -8.62
C LEU A 377 14.22 5.80 -8.89
N THR A 378 13.89 4.75 -9.63
CA THR A 378 14.79 3.63 -9.91
C THR A 378 15.06 3.48 -11.39
N PRO A 379 16.23 2.91 -11.79
CA PRO A 379 16.40 2.43 -13.16
C PRO A 379 15.35 1.38 -13.52
N GLU A 380 15.15 1.09 -14.81
CA GLU A 380 14.12 0.15 -15.29
C GLU A 380 14.14 -1.22 -14.61
N CYS A 381 15.29 -1.69 -14.14
CA CYS A 381 15.46 -2.97 -13.43
C CYS A 381 15.74 -2.80 -11.93
N GLY A 382 15.55 -1.60 -11.35
CA GLY A 382 15.86 -1.32 -9.96
C GLY A 382 14.73 -1.69 -9.00
N GLU A 383 15.08 -2.10 -7.77
CA GLU A 383 14.11 -2.29 -6.70
C GLU A 383 13.84 -0.98 -5.96
N ILE A 384 12.57 -0.68 -5.74
CA ILE A 384 12.15 0.50 -4.98
C ILE A 384 12.45 0.26 -3.50
N PRO A 385 13.14 1.18 -2.80
CA PRO A 385 13.38 1.06 -1.36
C PRO A 385 12.06 1.07 -0.58
N THR A 386 11.61 -0.09 -0.16
CA THR A 386 10.33 -0.29 0.56
C THR A 386 10.18 0.62 1.78
N ALA A 387 11.28 0.85 2.53
CA ALA A 387 11.26 1.73 3.70
C ALA A 387 10.95 3.18 3.32
N ALA A 388 11.56 3.71 2.27
CA ALA A 388 11.32 5.09 1.83
C ALA A 388 9.88 5.31 1.36
N VAL A 389 9.29 4.31 0.69
CA VAL A 389 7.87 4.36 0.28
C VAL A 389 6.94 4.31 1.49
N ALA A 390 7.23 3.44 2.47
CA ALA A 390 6.46 3.35 3.71
C ALA A 390 6.48 4.68 4.49
N GLU A 391 7.68 5.30 4.60
CA GLU A 391 7.84 6.62 5.23
C GLU A 391 7.12 7.73 4.45
N PHE A 392 7.13 7.68 3.13
CA PHE A 392 6.42 8.66 2.30
C PHE A 392 4.91 8.60 2.51
N VAL A 393 4.31 7.41 2.50
CA VAL A 393 2.88 7.20 2.78
C VAL A 393 2.55 7.59 4.22
N HIS A 394 3.41 7.27 5.18
CA HIS A 394 3.25 7.72 6.56
C HIS A 394 3.23 9.26 6.64
N ALA A 395 4.20 9.93 6.00
CA ALA A 395 4.27 11.39 6.00
C ALA A 395 3.06 12.04 5.32
N ALA A 396 2.48 11.40 4.30
CA ALA A 396 1.24 11.85 3.66
C ALA A 396 0.07 11.88 4.65
N LEU A 397 -0.09 10.84 5.46
CA LEU A 397 -1.16 10.72 6.46
C LEU A 397 -0.90 11.52 7.73
N ALA A 398 0.37 11.57 8.18
CA ALA A 398 0.77 12.25 9.41
C ALA A 398 0.99 13.75 9.26
N GLY A 399 1.02 14.27 8.04
CA GLY A 399 1.33 15.69 7.77
C GLY A 399 2.79 16.07 8.06
N THR A 400 3.68 15.11 8.26
CA THR A 400 5.09 15.33 8.59
C THR A 400 5.96 15.60 7.34
N VAL A 401 7.24 15.91 7.56
CA VAL A 401 8.21 16.13 6.47
C VAL A 401 8.42 14.83 5.69
N TYR A 402 8.41 14.91 4.36
CA TYR A 402 8.72 13.77 3.51
C TYR A 402 10.19 13.34 3.63
N PRO A 403 10.50 12.04 3.41
CA PRO A 403 11.88 11.55 3.44
C PRO A 403 12.76 12.29 2.42
N ARG A 404 13.89 12.82 2.88
CA ARG A 404 14.87 13.48 1.98
C ARG A 404 15.42 12.55 0.91
N SER A 405 15.47 11.25 1.18
CA SER A 405 15.90 10.21 0.26
C SER A 405 15.10 10.20 -1.05
N ILE A 406 13.80 10.50 -1.01
CA ILE A 406 12.93 10.60 -2.18
C ILE A 406 13.40 11.73 -3.12
N ALA A 407 13.57 12.95 -2.61
CA ALA A 407 14.05 14.06 -3.42
C ALA A 407 15.49 13.86 -3.87
N HIS A 408 16.33 13.23 -3.05
CA HIS A 408 17.70 12.91 -3.45
C HIS A 408 17.75 11.88 -4.58
N ALA A 409 16.94 10.83 -4.50
CA ALA A 409 16.81 9.86 -5.59
C ALA A 409 16.29 10.51 -6.88
N SER A 410 15.26 11.37 -6.79
CA SER A 410 14.75 12.16 -7.93
C SER A 410 15.85 13.01 -8.56
N LEU A 411 16.65 13.73 -7.75
CA LEU A 411 17.77 14.55 -8.19
C LEU A 411 18.83 13.72 -8.92
N LEU A 412 19.20 12.57 -8.38
CA LEU A 412 20.20 11.70 -8.99
C LEU A 412 19.71 11.13 -10.33
N ARG A 413 18.44 10.75 -10.42
CA ARG A 413 17.84 10.24 -11.66
C ARG A 413 17.76 11.31 -12.74
N GLU A 414 17.34 12.54 -12.40
CA GLU A 414 17.34 13.65 -13.36
C GLU A 414 18.72 13.98 -13.91
N ARG A 415 19.77 13.78 -13.12
CA ARG A 415 21.17 13.95 -13.58
C ARG A 415 21.67 12.81 -14.43
N ALA A 416 21.20 11.59 -14.20
CA ALA A 416 21.62 10.40 -14.91
C ALA A 416 20.90 10.21 -16.24
N GLU A 417 19.72 10.79 -16.40
CA GLU A 417 18.85 10.67 -17.58
C GLU A 417 18.58 12.04 -18.21
N PRO A 418 19.63 12.73 -18.72
CA PRO A 418 19.44 13.98 -19.41
C PRO A 418 18.86 13.72 -20.81
N GLY A 419 17.96 14.60 -21.27
CA GLY A 419 17.38 14.52 -22.61
C GLY A 419 15.86 14.32 -22.62
N TYR A 420 15.24 14.57 -23.77
CA TYR A 420 13.81 14.32 -24.02
C TYR A 420 13.65 12.98 -24.71
N PRO A 421 13.18 11.99 -24.03
CA PRO A 421 12.88 10.71 -24.61
C PRO A 421 11.38 10.48 -24.76
N GLU A 422 11.03 9.27 -25.14
CA GLU A 422 9.69 8.74 -25.35
C GLU A 422 8.68 9.12 -24.24
N LEU A 423 7.38 9.00 -24.53
CA LEU A 423 6.26 9.38 -23.65
C LEU A 423 6.39 8.83 -22.21
N ILE A 424 6.90 7.62 -22.04
CA ILE A 424 7.08 6.97 -20.72
C ILE A 424 8.06 7.75 -19.85
N GLU A 425 9.16 8.21 -20.44
CA GLU A 425 10.20 8.96 -19.73
C GLU A 425 9.72 10.37 -19.35
N SER A 426 8.89 10.97 -20.20
CA SER A 426 8.23 12.24 -19.88
C SER A 426 7.35 12.12 -18.62
N ILE A 427 6.59 11.04 -18.49
CA ILE A 427 5.78 10.76 -17.28
C ILE A 427 6.67 10.59 -16.03
N ARG A 428 7.81 9.92 -16.16
CA ARG A 428 8.77 9.74 -15.05
C ARG A 428 9.39 11.06 -14.60
N ARG A 429 9.67 11.98 -15.53
CA ARG A 429 10.16 13.32 -15.21
C ARG A 429 9.11 14.18 -14.51
N ASP A 430 7.87 14.16 -15.00
CA ASP A 430 6.75 14.81 -14.32
C ASP A 430 6.60 14.28 -12.88
N ALA A 431 6.76 12.97 -12.68
CA ALA A 431 6.70 12.32 -11.38
C ALA A 431 7.84 12.77 -10.45
N ARG A 432 9.09 12.80 -10.95
CA ARG A 432 10.25 13.29 -10.17
C ARG A 432 10.13 14.75 -9.80
N ALA A 433 9.67 15.61 -10.73
CA ALA A 433 9.42 17.02 -10.47
C ALA A 433 8.31 17.22 -9.41
N SER A 434 7.21 16.45 -9.49
CA SER A 434 6.14 16.44 -8.49
C SER A 434 6.68 16.10 -7.09
N LEU A 435 7.48 15.03 -6.97
CA LEU A 435 8.09 14.61 -5.71
C LEU A 435 9.06 15.66 -5.16
N ILE A 436 9.89 16.26 -6.01
CA ILE A 436 10.83 17.33 -5.62
C ILE A 436 10.06 18.52 -5.06
N LYS A 437 9.00 18.97 -5.78
CA LYS A 437 8.14 20.07 -5.33
C LYS A 437 7.49 19.75 -3.99
N ALA A 438 6.92 18.55 -3.83
CA ALA A 438 6.26 18.13 -2.60
C ALA A 438 7.24 18.14 -1.41
N VAL A 439 8.43 17.53 -1.56
CA VAL A 439 9.45 17.51 -0.51
C VAL A 439 9.92 18.92 -0.16
N TYR A 440 10.17 19.76 -1.16
CA TYR A 440 10.61 21.14 -0.95
C TYR A 440 9.55 21.97 -0.23
N ASN A 441 8.31 22.02 -0.72
CA ASN A 441 7.23 22.83 -0.18
C ASN A 441 6.82 22.39 1.24
N ARG A 442 6.68 21.08 1.47
CA ARG A 442 6.35 20.53 2.79
C ARG A 442 7.43 20.86 3.82
N ARG A 443 8.69 20.73 3.42
CA ARG A 443 9.82 21.09 4.28
C ARG A 443 9.84 22.57 4.60
N LEU A 444 9.64 23.43 3.59
CA LEU A 444 9.59 24.87 3.77
C LEU A 444 8.47 25.28 4.76
N ARG A 445 7.29 24.68 4.63
CA ARG A 445 6.14 24.96 5.49
C ARG A 445 6.35 24.53 6.94
N LEU A 446 7.03 23.40 7.16
CA LEU A 446 7.21 22.81 8.50
C LEU A 446 8.51 23.21 9.21
N THR A 447 9.51 23.74 8.49
CA THR A 447 10.80 24.14 9.07
C THR A 447 10.97 25.66 8.97
N SER A 448 10.79 26.35 10.07
CA SER A 448 10.94 27.83 10.16
C SER A 448 12.35 28.35 9.84
N SER A 449 13.34 27.47 9.64
CA SER A 449 14.76 27.81 9.43
C SER A 449 15.13 28.20 7.98
N LEU A 450 14.18 28.14 7.04
CA LEU A 450 14.42 28.46 5.63
C LEU A 450 13.97 29.89 5.29
N GLY A 451 14.28 30.85 6.16
CA GLY A 451 13.88 32.25 6.03
C GLY A 451 14.16 32.84 4.63
N GLY A 452 13.14 33.46 4.05
CA GLY A 452 13.22 34.14 2.74
C GLY A 452 12.97 33.29 1.50
N LEU A 453 12.87 31.95 1.62
CA LEU A 453 12.50 31.08 0.50
C LEU A 453 10.98 31.08 0.28
N ARG A 454 10.56 31.07 -0.99
CA ARG A 454 9.15 30.95 -1.39
C ARG A 454 8.79 29.52 -1.76
N PRO A 455 7.52 29.09 -1.58
CA PRO A 455 7.05 27.80 -2.09
C PRO A 455 7.26 27.72 -3.60
N ALA A 456 7.66 26.54 -4.08
CA ALA A 456 7.73 26.27 -5.50
C ALA A 456 6.31 26.20 -6.09
N PRO A 457 6.03 26.86 -7.22
CA PRO A 457 4.72 26.92 -7.85
C PRO A 457 4.37 25.60 -8.57
N GLU A 458 3.15 25.51 -9.08
CA GLU A 458 2.68 24.37 -9.89
C GLU A 458 3.18 24.45 -11.34
N GLU A 459 3.35 25.66 -11.84
CA GLU A 459 3.78 25.97 -13.23
C GLU A 459 4.90 27.02 -13.23
N PHE A 460 5.40 27.35 -14.40
CA PHE A 460 6.42 28.39 -14.55
C PHE A 460 5.93 29.73 -14.01
N ASP A 461 6.64 30.28 -13.04
CA ASP A 461 6.42 31.60 -12.45
C ASP A 461 7.68 32.46 -12.60
N PRO A 462 7.60 33.53 -13.43
CA PRO A 462 8.73 34.43 -13.69
C PRO A 462 9.05 35.35 -12.49
N SER A 463 8.19 35.42 -11.48
CA SER A 463 8.43 36.22 -10.27
C SER A 463 9.39 35.58 -9.27
N ILE A 464 9.76 34.31 -9.48
CA ILE A 464 10.73 33.61 -8.64
C ILE A 464 12.14 34.02 -9.02
N ASP A 465 12.80 34.72 -8.10
CA ASP A 465 14.15 35.26 -8.26
C ASP A 465 15.25 34.36 -7.66
N HIS A 466 14.88 33.19 -7.13
CA HIS A 466 15.83 32.27 -6.52
C HIS A 466 16.81 31.70 -7.53
N ALA A 467 18.12 31.86 -7.28
CA ALA A 467 19.18 31.53 -8.23
C ALA A 467 19.10 30.11 -8.82
N GLY A 468 18.79 29.10 -7.97
CA GLY A 468 18.62 27.72 -8.44
C GLY A 468 17.50 27.61 -9.47
N TYR A 469 16.33 28.17 -9.19
CA TYR A 469 15.17 28.14 -10.09
C TYR A 469 15.46 28.85 -11.41
N VAL A 470 15.98 30.08 -11.34
CA VAL A 470 16.31 30.89 -12.54
C VAL A 470 17.36 30.21 -13.41
N LEU A 471 18.36 29.56 -12.80
CA LEU A 471 19.36 28.80 -13.56
C LEU A 471 18.77 27.55 -14.22
N GLY A 472 17.81 26.88 -13.59
CA GLY A 472 17.07 25.79 -14.20
C GLY A 472 16.26 26.25 -15.42
N THR A 473 15.54 27.37 -15.30
CA THR A 473 14.80 27.96 -16.43
C THR A 473 15.74 28.39 -17.57
N LEU A 474 16.89 28.98 -17.25
CA LEU A 474 17.91 29.34 -18.21
C LEU A 474 18.45 28.12 -18.96
N MET A 475 18.75 27.04 -18.26
CA MET A 475 19.20 25.78 -18.83
C MET A 475 18.21 25.22 -19.84
N ALA A 476 16.91 25.22 -19.51
CA ALA A 476 15.84 24.75 -20.39
C ALA A 476 15.73 25.63 -21.68
N ALA A 477 15.79 26.95 -21.53
CA ALA A 477 15.73 27.87 -22.67
C ALA A 477 16.91 27.67 -23.61
N ILE A 478 18.13 27.51 -23.10
CA ILE A 478 19.33 27.21 -23.89
C ILE A 478 19.22 25.84 -24.58
N ALA A 479 18.75 24.82 -23.87
CA ALA A 479 18.56 23.50 -24.46
C ALA A 479 17.57 23.53 -25.62
N ARG A 480 16.45 24.24 -25.48
CA ARG A 480 15.46 24.41 -26.53
C ARG A 480 16.02 25.19 -27.73
N LEU A 481 16.74 26.27 -27.47
CA LEU A 481 17.42 27.04 -28.55
C LEU A 481 18.36 26.12 -29.33
N HIS A 482 19.14 25.31 -28.64
CA HIS A 482 20.06 24.38 -29.28
C HIS A 482 19.35 23.34 -30.16
N THR A 483 18.25 22.71 -29.65
CA THR A 483 17.47 21.74 -30.45
C THR A 483 16.88 22.37 -31.72
N VAL A 484 16.35 23.59 -31.62
CA VAL A 484 15.80 24.33 -32.76
C VAL A 484 16.91 24.70 -33.75
N SER A 485 18.08 25.10 -33.28
CA SER A 485 19.21 25.51 -34.13
C SER A 485 19.91 24.35 -34.81
N THR A 486 19.88 23.16 -34.25
CA THR A 486 20.53 21.96 -34.82
C THR A 486 19.58 21.06 -35.59
N GLY A 487 18.26 21.21 -35.39
CA GLY A 487 17.24 20.31 -35.93
C GLY A 487 17.25 18.91 -35.30
N THR A 488 17.96 18.73 -34.16
CA THR A 488 18.06 17.46 -33.47
C THR A 488 17.08 17.42 -32.33
N MET A 489 16.50 16.24 -32.03
CA MET A 489 15.62 16.06 -30.86
C MET A 489 16.41 16.03 -29.54
N GLU A 490 17.68 15.61 -29.60
CA GLU A 490 18.56 15.54 -28.43
C GLU A 490 19.43 16.81 -28.36
N SER A 491 19.51 17.37 -27.15
CA SER A 491 20.35 18.54 -26.90
C SER A 491 21.68 18.15 -26.26
N ALA A 492 22.79 18.48 -26.98
CA ALA A 492 24.12 18.35 -26.39
C ALA A 492 24.29 19.21 -25.11
N VAL A 493 23.41 20.19 -24.91
CA VAL A 493 23.38 21.03 -23.69
C VAL A 493 22.98 20.20 -22.48
N GLU A 494 22.09 19.23 -22.64
CA GLU A 494 21.59 18.39 -21.55
C GLU A 494 22.65 17.43 -21.00
N SER A 495 23.67 17.10 -21.78
CA SER A 495 24.79 16.27 -21.31
C SER A 495 25.57 16.87 -20.13
N VAL A 496 25.50 18.18 -19.95
CA VAL A 496 26.13 18.90 -18.81
C VAL A 496 25.14 19.26 -17.70
N PHE A 497 23.90 18.75 -17.75
CA PHE A 497 22.84 19.04 -16.78
C PHE A 497 23.28 18.79 -15.32
N GLY A 498 23.89 17.63 -15.06
CA GLY A 498 24.39 17.28 -13.74
C GLY A 498 25.42 18.28 -13.20
N ALA A 499 26.35 18.70 -14.04
CA ALA A 499 27.37 19.69 -13.70
C ALA A 499 26.76 21.10 -13.55
N ALA A 500 25.81 21.50 -14.42
CA ALA A 500 25.12 22.78 -14.36
C ALA A 500 24.31 22.94 -13.07
N SER A 501 23.63 21.87 -12.63
CA SER A 501 22.85 21.83 -11.39
C SER A 501 23.71 21.83 -10.10
N ALA A 502 25.02 21.56 -10.20
CA ALA A 502 25.92 21.50 -9.05
C ALA A 502 26.88 22.69 -8.97
N ALA A 503 27.48 23.06 -10.12
CA ALA A 503 28.53 24.06 -10.22
C ALA A 503 28.29 25.04 -11.39
N PRO A 504 27.30 25.91 -11.31
CA PRO A 504 26.89 26.82 -12.38
C PRO A 504 28.02 27.67 -12.96
N LYS A 505 28.88 28.19 -12.08
CA LYS A 505 30.02 29.05 -12.50
C LYS A 505 30.94 28.42 -13.53
N ILE A 506 31.06 27.09 -13.54
CA ILE A 506 31.91 26.36 -14.46
C ILE A 506 31.22 26.16 -15.82
N VAL A 507 29.91 25.91 -15.77
CA VAL A 507 29.15 25.43 -16.93
C VAL A 507 28.47 26.58 -17.71
N PHE A 508 27.76 27.48 -17.02
CA PHE A 508 26.93 28.48 -17.67
C PHE A 508 27.68 29.46 -18.56
N PRO A 509 28.92 29.94 -18.29
CA PRO A 509 29.64 30.79 -19.22
C PRO A 509 29.83 30.14 -20.61
N ARG A 510 30.07 28.82 -20.64
CA ARG A 510 30.20 28.08 -21.91
C ARG A 510 28.84 27.90 -22.59
N LEU A 511 27.78 27.65 -21.83
CA LEU A 511 26.42 27.56 -22.37
C LEU A 511 25.96 28.89 -22.94
N MET A 512 26.26 30.01 -22.31
CA MET A 512 25.97 31.36 -22.82
C MET A 512 26.72 31.67 -24.10
N ALA A 513 28.00 31.30 -24.20
CA ALA A 513 28.76 31.44 -25.44
C ALA A 513 28.15 30.58 -26.57
N ARG A 514 27.75 29.34 -26.25
CA ARG A 514 27.08 28.47 -27.22
C ARG A 514 25.73 29.01 -27.67
N SER A 515 24.91 29.55 -26.75
CA SER A 515 23.60 30.13 -27.09
C SER A 515 23.71 31.28 -28.10
N LYS A 516 24.77 32.08 -28.05
CA LYS A 516 25.08 33.11 -29.05
C LYS A 516 25.37 32.50 -30.41
N PHE A 517 26.16 31.42 -30.47
CA PHE A 517 26.48 30.70 -31.68
C PHE A 517 25.23 30.04 -32.29
N ASP A 518 24.43 29.35 -31.46
CA ASP A 518 23.21 28.67 -31.90
C ASP A 518 22.16 29.66 -32.44
N ALA A 519 22.06 30.86 -31.88
CA ALA A 519 21.18 31.91 -32.38
C ALA A 519 21.56 32.47 -33.74
N CYS A 520 22.87 32.43 -34.11
CA CYS A 520 23.37 32.92 -35.39
C CYS A 520 23.46 31.84 -36.48
N ARG A 521 23.14 30.58 -36.13
CA ARG A 521 23.23 29.47 -37.07
C ARG A 521 22.11 29.51 -38.09
N THR A 522 22.45 29.68 -39.37
CA THR A 522 21.50 29.62 -40.48
C THR A 522 21.11 28.18 -40.79
N TYR A 523 19.83 27.88 -40.69
CA TYR A 523 19.26 26.62 -41.16
C TYR A 523 18.81 26.75 -42.61
N PRO A 524 18.85 25.69 -43.45
CA PRO A 524 18.46 25.75 -44.87
C PRO A 524 17.00 26.13 -45.11
N THR A 525 16.16 26.18 -44.12
CA THR A 525 14.76 26.59 -44.20
C THR A 525 14.53 27.84 -43.36
N ASP A 526 14.22 28.95 -44.02
CA ASP A 526 13.96 30.28 -43.43
C ASP A 526 12.85 30.30 -42.34
N SER A 527 12.09 29.23 -42.23
CA SER A 527 10.94 29.12 -41.31
C SER A 527 11.29 29.10 -39.81
N PHE A 528 12.52 28.77 -39.43
CA PHE A 528 12.93 28.64 -38.03
C PHE A 528 13.64 29.86 -37.44
N MET A 529 14.10 30.78 -38.28
CA MET A 529 14.80 32.01 -37.84
C MET A 529 14.00 32.83 -36.80
N PRO A 530 12.70 33.09 -36.96
CA PRO A 530 11.95 33.85 -35.98
C PRO A 530 11.94 33.18 -34.61
N LEU A 531 11.83 31.85 -34.54
CA LEU A 531 11.81 31.10 -33.30
C LEU A 531 13.16 31.12 -32.58
N GLN A 532 14.28 30.97 -33.30
CA GLN A 532 15.63 31.09 -32.74
C GLN A 532 15.87 32.48 -32.13
N VAL A 533 15.49 33.54 -32.81
CA VAL A 533 15.62 34.91 -32.31
C VAL A 533 14.79 35.11 -31.04
N ARG A 534 13.57 34.61 -31.01
CA ARG A 534 12.69 34.69 -29.83
C ARG A 534 13.26 33.90 -28.65
N LEU A 535 13.72 32.67 -28.87
CA LEU A 535 14.35 31.84 -27.84
C LEU A 535 15.63 32.50 -27.30
N LYS A 536 16.43 33.14 -28.19
CA LYS A 536 17.59 33.89 -27.74
C LYS A 536 17.21 35.08 -26.85
N GLY A 537 16.15 35.80 -27.19
CA GLY A 537 15.59 36.86 -26.34
C GLY A 537 15.17 36.34 -24.97
N VAL A 538 14.50 35.19 -24.90
CA VAL A 538 14.16 34.54 -23.64
C VAL A 538 15.41 34.20 -22.82
N VAL A 539 16.44 33.63 -23.46
CA VAL A 539 17.72 33.33 -22.79
C VAL A 539 18.37 34.60 -22.25
N ASP A 540 18.36 35.71 -22.98
CA ASP A 540 18.99 36.97 -22.57
C ASP A 540 18.23 37.61 -21.38
N ILE A 541 16.90 37.61 -21.42
CA ILE A 541 16.07 38.10 -20.30
C ILE A 541 16.32 37.31 -19.01
N ILE A 542 16.32 35.98 -19.08
CA ILE A 542 16.55 35.12 -17.93
C ILE A 542 17.98 35.21 -17.41
N ALA A 543 18.97 35.39 -18.29
CA ALA A 543 20.38 35.48 -17.94
C ALA A 543 20.79 36.85 -17.39
N ASP A 544 20.01 37.93 -17.63
CA ASP A 544 20.36 39.30 -17.25
C ASP A 544 20.83 39.43 -15.78
N PRO A 545 20.18 38.83 -14.79
CA PRO A 545 20.62 38.92 -13.38
C PRO A 545 22.05 38.42 -13.13
N PHE A 546 22.55 37.49 -13.94
CA PHE A 546 23.89 36.87 -13.80
C PHE A 546 24.95 37.50 -14.72
N CYS A 547 24.54 38.25 -15.72
CA CYS A 547 25.42 38.82 -16.72
C CYS A 547 25.78 40.29 -16.44
N ARG A 548 25.29 40.91 -15.40
CA ARG A 548 25.63 42.29 -14.99
C ARG A 548 27.06 42.37 -14.48
N PRO A 549 27.73 43.53 -14.60
CA PRO A 549 29.15 43.70 -14.20
C PRO A 549 29.47 43.29 -12.77
N THR A 550 28.49 43.40 -11.85
CA THR A 550 28.62 43.08 -10.42
C THR A 550 28.08 41.70 -10.05
N ALA A 551 27.50 40.98 -11.00
CA ALA A 551 26.87 39.69 -10.78
C ALA A 551 27.68 38.57 -11.43
N ASN A 552 27.65 37.40 -10.82
CA ASN A 552 28.31 36.20 -11.30
C ASN A 552 27.43 34.97 -11.10
N PHE A 553 27.61 33.95 -11.89
CA PHE A 553 27.01 32.66 -11.66
C PHE A 553 27.50 32.08 -10.30
N PRO A 554 26.62 31.52 -9.48
CA PRO A 554 26.99 30.88 -8.21
C PRO A 554 28.08 29.82 -8.42
N GLN A 555 29.04 29.75 -7.51
CA GLN A 555 30.12 28.77 -7.60
C GLN A 555 29.58 27.36 -7.45
N ARG A 556 28.63 27.19 -6.51
CA ARG A 556 27.97 25.90 -6.18
C ARG A 556 26.54 26.17 -5.77
N LEU A 557 25.65 25.23 -6.07
CA LEU A 557 24.28 25.23 -5.55
C LEU A 557 24.18 24.29 -4.34
N GLU A 558 23.55 24.80 -3.27
CA GLU A 558 23.17 23.99 -2.11
C GLU A 558 22.05 23.00 -2.50
N TRP A 559 21.78 22.05 -1.63
CA TRP A 559 20.83 20.97 -1.91
C TRP A 559 19.44 21.49 -2.30
N GLU A 560 18.88 22.43 -1.53
CA GLU A 560 17.58 23.04 -1.81
C GLU A 560 17.59 23.81 -3.16
N GLN A 561 18.70 24.47 -3.46
CA GLN A 561 18.87 25.19 -4.73
C GLN A 561 18.93 24.25 -5.91
N GLN A 562 19.50 23.06 -5.73
CA GLN A 562 19.54 22.01 -6.76
C GLN A 562 18.15 21.44 -7.04
N LEU A 563 17.30 21.30 -6.01
CA LEU A 563 15.89 20.92 -6.20
C LEU A 563 15.14 21.96 -7.01
N LEU A 564 15.32 23.23 -6.66
CA LEU A 564 14.72 24.35 -7.41
C LEU A 564 15.25 24.46 -8.84
N PHE A 565 16.51 24.08 -9.10
CA PHE A 565 17.06 24.01 -10.44
C PHE A 565 16.28 23.03 -11.32
N ILE A 566 16.00 21.83 -10.81
CA ILE A 566 15.22 20.83 -11.55
C ILE A 566 13.80 21.35 -11.80
N LEU A 567 13.15 21.95 -10.79
CA LEU A 567 11.81 22.50 -10.95
C LEU A 567 11.77 23.64 -11.98
N GLY A 568 12.73 24.56 -11.92
CA GLY A 568 12.84 25.63 -12.92
C GLY A 568 13.03 25.09 -14.35
N TYR A 569 13.88 24.07 -14.51
CA TYR A 569 14.06 23.38 -15.79
C TYR A 569 12.76 22.74 -16.28
N HIS A 570 12.09 21.97 -15.44
CA HIS A 570 10.84 21.29 -15.77
C HIS A 570 9.73 22.31 -16.14
N HIS A 571 9.52 23.33 -15.33
CA HIS A 571 8.50 24.35 -15.55
C HIS A 571 8.74 25.13 -16.85
N MET A 572 9.99 25.53 -17.11
CA MET A 572 10.34 26.27 -18.33
C MET A 572 10.18 25.40 -19.57
N MET A 573 10.55 24.12 -19.50
CA MET A 573 10.33 23.20 -20.60
C MET A 573 8.84 23.06 -20.91
N ASN A 574 7.98 22.91 -19.89
CA ASN A 574 6.52 22.89 -20.09
C ASN A 574 6.01 24.19 -20.73
N TRP A 575 6.48 25.35 -20.24
CA TRP A 575 6.09 26.65 -20.77
C TRP A 575 6.49 26.85 -22.25
N LEU A 576 7.67 26.40 -22.63
CA LEU A 576 8.17 26.49 -24.03
C LEU A 576 7.34 25.66 -25.01
N TRP A 577 6.60 24.65 -24.55
CA TRP A 577 5.74 23.80 -25.37
C TRP A 577 4.24 24.17 -25.30
N LEU A 578 3.86 25.24 -24.59
CA LEU A 578 2.47 25.71 -24.56
C LEU A 578 1.99 26.11 -25.97
N SER A 579 0.76 25.76 -26.28
CA SER A 579 0.07 26.27 -27.47
C SER A 579 -0.19 27.78 -27.36
N SER A 580 -0.45 28.44 -28.48
CA SER A 580 -0.74 29.89 -28.49
C SER A 580 -1.93 30.26 -27.58
N ALA A 581 -2.96 29.42 -27.47
CA ALA A 581 -4.09 29.65 -26.60
C ALA A 581 -3.69 29.55 -25.12
N GLN A 582 -2.94 28.52 -24.75
CA GLN A 582 -2.45 28.30 -23.37
C GLN A 582 -1.46 29.40 -22.94
N ARG A 583 -0.62 29.90 -23.87
CA ARG A 583 0.26 31.02 -23.59
C ARG A 583 -0.51 32.31 -23.30
N ARG A 584 -1.53 32.63 -24.09
CA ARG A 584 -2.41 33.78 -23.81
C ARG A 584 -3.03 33.70 -22.44
N GLU A 585 -3.51 32.53 -22.05
CA GLU A 585 -4.07 32.29 -20.71
C GLU A 585 -3.00 32.49 -19.61
N TRP A 586 -1.79 31.96 -19.83
CA TRP A 586 -0.67 32.13 -18.91
C TRP A 586 -0.27 33.62 -18.78
N GLU A 587 -0.18 34.37 -19.90
CA GLU A 587 0.11 35.81 -19.90
C GLU A 587 -0.94 36.64 -19.17
N CYS A 588 -2.22 36.27 -19.26
CA CYS A 588 -3.27 36.91 -18.49
C CYS A 588 -3.07 36.72 -16.98
N ARG A 589 -2.55 35.58 -16.57
CA ARG A 589 -2.22 35.30 -15.16
C ARG A 589 -0.92 35.97 -14.69
N HIS A 590 -0.02 36.31 -15.61
CA HIS A 590 1.29 36.90 -15.33
C HIS A 590 1.47 38.22 -16.10
N PRO A 591 0.66 39.27 -15.84
CA PRO A 591 0.65 40.50 -16.61
C PRO A 591 1.97 41.28 -16.56
N ASP A 592 2.74 41.14 -15.51
CA ASP A 592 4.03 41.84 -15.31
C ASP A 592 5.25 41.04 -15.78
N SER A 593 5.04 39.88 -16.40
CA SER A 593 6.14 39.03 -16.88
C SER A 593 6.92 39.73 -18.01
N PRO A 594 8.27 39.79 -17.94
CA PRO A 594 9.09 40.31 -19.04
C PRO A 594 9.04 39.42 -20.29
N LEU A 595 8.47 38.24 -20.22
CA LEU A 595 8.34 37.28 -21.30
C LEU A 595 7.05 37.43 -22.12
N ARG A 596 6.20 38.45 -21.83
CA ARG A 596 4.92 38.71 -22.54
C ARG A 596 5.08 38.92 -24.04
N TRP A 597 6.15 39.58 -24.48
CA TRP A 597 6.38 39.91 -25.89
C TRP A 597 6.63 38.68 -26.78
N PHE A 598 6.82 37.50 -26.18
CA PHE A 598 7.05 36.27 -26.93
C PHE A 598 5.88 35.93 -27.86
N ASN A 599 4.66 36.40 -27.56
CA ASN A 599 3.47 36.17 -28.38
C ASN A 599 3.04 37.35 -29.28
N ALA A 600 3.60 38.57 -29.07
CA ALA A 600 3.07 39.76 -29.71
C ALA A 600 3.35 39.88 -31.24
N GLN A 601 4.07 38.90 -31.86
CA GLN A 601 4.45 38.95 -33.25
C GLN A 601 4.32 37.61 -34.00
N GLY A 602 3.38 36.73 -33.56
CA GLY A 602 3.30 35.42 -34.17
C GLY A 602 1.90 34.91 -34.42
N GLU A 603 1.15 35.50 -35.29
CA GLU A 603 0.18 34.85 -36.18
C GLU A 603 0.80 34.61 -37.53
#